data_b4c7462758430d0cc13ab0f6247be1d0
#
_entry.id   b4c7462758430d0cc13ab0f6247be1d0
#
_cell.length_a   1.000
_cell.length_b   1.000
_cell.length_c   1.000
_cell.angle_alpha   90.00
_cell.angle_beta   90.00
_cell.angle_gamma   90.00
#
_symmetry.space_group_name_H-M   'P 1'
#
loop_
_entity.id
_entity.type
_entity.pdbx_description
1 polymer ?
#
loop_
_entity_poly.entity_id
_entity_poly.type
_entity_poly.pdbx_seq_one_letter_code
_entity_poly.pdbx_strand_id
1 'polypeptide(L)'
;MFWTMLICDLLVPIILVIVGLIMYKFPPKKINFFVGYRTNNSMKNDKNWEFANKYSAKLLVILGIVLFVISLLVHIPFYNSSEDVLTILSIVLCSLQCVSLFVCVFLTEKKLKKRVDLI
;
A
#
# COMPACT_ATOMS: atom_id res chain seq x y z
N MET A 1 -15.54 -0.16 21.61
CA MET A 1 -14.66 -1.11 20.90
C MET A 1 -14.79 -1.02 19.38
N PHE A 2 -16.01 -1.01 18.84
CA PHE A 2 -16.22 -0.88 17.40
C PHE A 2 -15.54 0.35 16.78
N TRP A 3 -15.77 1.53 17.34
CA TRP A 3 -15.20 2.78 16.82
C TRP A 3 -13.68 2.79 16.88
N THR A 4 -13.10 2.28 17.97
CA THR A 4 -11.66 2.19 18.13
C THR A 4 -11.04 1.30 17.05
N MET A 5 -11.62 0.13 16.83
CA MET A 5 -11.14 -0.81 15.82
C MET A 5 -11.32 -0.28 14.41
N LEU A 6 -12.46 0.37 14.13
CA LEU A 6 -12.71 1.00 12.83
C LEU A 6 -11.64 2.06 12.52
N ILE A 7 -11.36 2.93 13.48
CA ILE A 7 -10.34 3.97 13.31
C ILE A 7 -8.97 3.35 13.06
N CYS A 8 -8.59 2.35 13.86
CA CYS A 8 -7.30 1.66 13.68
C CYS A 8 -7.21 0.98 12.31
N ASP A 9 -8.26 0.33 11.88
CA ASP A 9 -8.27 -0.38 10.59
C ASP A 9 -8.28 0.57 9.40
N LEU A 10 -8.79 1.79 9.57
CA LEU A 10 -8.78 2.81 8.52
C LEU A 10 -7.45 3.57 8.46
N LEU A 11 -6.65 3.57 9.53
CA LEU A 11 -5.38 4.29 9.56
C LEU A 11 -4.41 3.79 8.48
N VAL A 12 -4.27 2.49 8.30
CA VAL A 12 -3.35 1.93 7.31
C VAL A 12 -3.71 2.36 5.88
N PRO A 13 -4.96 2.21 5.42
CA PRO A 13 -5.34 2.73 4.11
C PRO A 13 -5.11 4.22 3.93
N ILE A 14 -5.41 5.03 4.95
CA ILE A 14 -5.18 6.47 4.92
C ILE A 14 -3.71 6.78 4.75
N ILE A 15 -2.85 6.11 5.54
CA ILE A 15 -1.40 6.29 5.46
C ILE A 15 -0.89 5.89 4.07
N LEU A 16 -1.37 4.78 3.51
CA LEU A 16 -0.99 4.34 2.17
C LEU A 16 -1.32 5.38 1.11
N VAL A 17 -2.52 5.97 1.17
CA VAL A 17 -2.94 7.01 0.24
C VAL A 17 -2.05 8.24 0.38
N ILE A 18 -1.80 8.70 1.60
CA ILE A 18 -0.97 9.88 1.86
C ILE A 18 0.46 9.66 1.35
N VAL A 19 1.07 8.54 1.72
CA VAL A 19 2.43 8.22 1.29
C VAL A 19 2.51 8.10 -0.23
N GLY A 20 1.53 7.42 -0.84
CA GLY A 20 1.46 7.27 -2.28
C GLY A 20 1.33 8.62 -3.00
N LEU A 21 0.48 9.51 -2.50
CA LEU A 21 0.31 10.85 -3.09
C LEU A 21 1.59 11.69 -2.96
N ILE A 22 2.24 11.64 -1.81
CA ILE A 22 3.50 12.37 -1.59
C ILE A 22 4.57 11.85 -2.54
N MET A 23 4.72 10.54 -2.65
CA MET A 23 5.70 9.93 -3.55
C MET A 23 5.40 10.18 -5.02
N TYR A 24 4.11 10.25 -5.38
CA TYR A 24 3.71 10.53 -6.76
C TYR A 24 4.03 11.97 -7.16
N LYS A 25 3.71 12.94 -6.28
CA LYS A 25 3.94 14.36 -6.55
C LYS A 25 5.40 14.77 -6.35
N PHE A 26 6.06 14.21 -5.34
CA PHE A 26 7.43 14.56 -4.96
C PHE A 26 8.28 13.31 -4.86
N PRO A 27 8.51 12.59 -5.98
CA PRO A 27 9.29 11.36 -5.94
C PRO A 27 10.74 11.65 -5.55
N PRO A 28 11.41 10.73 -4.83
CA PRO A 28 12.84 10.87 -4.55
C PRO A 28 13.61 10.92 -5.87
N LYS A 29 14.28 12.02 -6.15
CA LYS A 29 14.97 12.23 -7.44
C LYS A 29 16.25 11.40 -7.55
N LYS A 30 16.92 11.17 -6.42
CA LYS A 30 18.19 10.45 -6.40
C LYS A 30 18.02 9.13 -5.64
N ILE A 31 18.71 8.10 -6.11
CA ILE A 31 18.77 6.82 -5.43
C ILE A 31 19.36 7.02 -4.03
N ASN A 32 18.66 6.52 -3.01
CA ASN A 32 19.10 6.63 -1.63
C ASN A 32 18.63 5.40 -0.82
N PHE A 33 19.14 5.26 0.41
CA PHE A 33 18.84 4.10 1.25
C PHE A 33 17.70 4.32 2.24
N PHE A 34 17.05 5.49 2.26
CA PHE A 34 16.11 5.84 3.31
C PHE A 34 14.67 6.02 2.85
N VAL A 35 14.45 6.57 1.66
CA VAL A 35 13.13 6.97 1.18
C VAL A 35 12.86 6.41 -0.20
N GLY A 36 11.63 5.92 -0.41
CA GLY A 36 11.14 5.47 -1.70
C GLY A 36 11.14 3.96 -1.86
N TYR A 37 10.79 3.52 -3.05
CA TYR A 37 10.77 2.11 -3.40
C TYR A 37 12.21 1.63 -3.64
N ARG A 38 12.70 0.72 -2.81
CA ARG A 38 14.11 0.33 -2.80
C ARG A 38 14.29 -1.17 -2.98
N THR A 39 14.39 -1.61 -4.21
CA THR A 39 14.76 -2.98 -4.54
C THR A 39 16.03 -2.97 -5.37
N ASN A 40 16.66 -4.13 -5.52
CA ASN A 40 17.86 -4.24 -6.33
C ASN A 40 17.61 -3.75 -7.77
N ASN A 41 16.45 -4.08 -8.33
CA ASN A 41 16.11 -3.67 -9.69
C ASN A 41 15.85 -2.16 -9.79
N SER A 42 15.19 -1.56 -8.78
CA SER A 42 14.89 -0.13 -8.79
C SER A 42 16.15 0.71 -8.63
N MET A 43 17.14 0.21 -7.91
CA MET A 43 18.38 0.94 -7.60
C MET A 43 19.50 0.75 -8.63
N LYS A 44 19.25 0.00 -9.70
CA LYS A 44 20.27 -0.24 -10.74
C LYS A 44 20.66 1.01 -11.51
N ASN A 45 19.70 1.88 -11.80
CA ASN A 45 19.95 3.14 -12.49
C ASN A 45 18.84 4.15 -12.20
N ASP A 46 19.04 5.39 -12.63
CA ASP A 46 18.10 6.47 -12.36
C ASP A 46 16.74 6.27 -13.03
N LYS A 47 16.71 5.69 -14.23
CA LYS A 47 15.46 5.43 -14.94
C LYS A 47 14.62 4.39 -14.23
N ASN A 48 15.24 3.32 -13.77
CA ASN A 48 14.55 2.28 -13.00
C ASN A 48 14.04 2.82 -11.68
N TRP A 49 14.85 3.63 -11.00
CA TRP A 49 14.47 4.29 -9.75
C TRP A 49 13.24 5.16 -9.93
N GLU A 50 13.27 6.05 -10.93
CA GLU A 50 12.15 6.94 -11.21
C GLU A 50 10.88 6.17 -11.56
N PHE A 51 10.98 5.19 -12.45
CA PHE A 51 9.85 4.37 -12.84
C PHE A 51 9.25 3.62 -11.65
N ALA A 52 10.09 2.94 -10.86
CA ALA A 52 9.64 2.14 -9.72
C ALA A 52 8.94 3.01 -8.67
N ASN A 53 9.49 4.18 -8.38
CA ASN A 53 8.90 5.08 -7.39
C ASN A 53 7.56 5.64 -7.86
N LYS A 54 7.42 6.02 -9.12
CA LYS A 54 6.16 6.51 -9.67
C LYS A 54 5.10 5.41 -9.75
N TYR A 55 5.48 4.24 -10.24
CA TYR A 55 4.55 3.12 -10.41
C TYR A 55 4.05 2.61 -9.05
N SER A 56 4.97 2.41 -8.10
CA SER A 56 4.59 1.97 -6.76
C SER A 56 3.74 3.00 -6.03
N ALA A 57 4.03 4.28 -6.19
CA ALA A 57 3.24 5.36 -5.61
C ALA A 57 1.80 5.32 -6.12
N LYS A 58 1.62 5.16 -7.43
CA LYS A 58 0.29 5.03 -8.04
C LYS A 58 -0.46 3.82 -7.50
N LEU A 59 0.21 2.67 -7.38
CA LEU A 59 -0.39 1.47 -6.82
C LEU A 59 -0.77 1.65 -5.36
N LEU A 60 0.06 2.32 -4.56
CA LEU A 60 -0.24 2.60 -3.16
C LEU A 60 -1.50 3.42 -3.01
N VAL A 61 -1.68 4.45 -3.84
CA VAL A 61 -2.89 5.28 -3.81
C VAL A 61 -4.12 4.43 -4.15
N ILE A 62 -4.05 3.66 -5.22
CA ILE A 62 -5.18 2.81 -5.65
C ILE A 62 -5.51 1.77 -4.57
N LEU A 63 -4.51 1.06 -4.07
CA LEU A 63 -4.71 0.05 -3.02
C LEU A 63 -5.24 0.68 -1.73
N GLY A 64 -4.73 1.84 -1.35
CA GLY A 64 -5.19 2.56 -0.17
C GLY A 64 -6.67 2.92 -0.26
N ILE A 65 -7.11 3.44 -1.42
CA ILE A 65 -8.52 3.78 -1.64
C ILE A 65 -9.39 2.53 -1.60
N VAL A 66 -8.99 1.46 -2.27
CA VAL A 66 -9.73 0.19 -2.29
C VAL A 66 -9.84 -0.38 -0.89
N LEU A 67 -8.75 -0.43 -0.14
CA LEU A 67 -8.74 -0.95 1.22
C LEU A 67 -9.59 -0.10 2.17
N PHE A 68 -9.58 1.22 1.99
CA PHE A 68 -10.40 2.13 2.78
C PHE A 68 -11.89 1.82 2.60
N VAL A 69 -12.33 1.70 1.33
CA VAL A 69 -13.72 1.39 1.00
C VAL A 69 -14.10 0.01 1.54
N ILE A 70 -13.26 -1.00 1.34
CA ILE A 70 -13.51 -2.35 1.84
C ILE A 70 -13.64 -2.34 3.36
N SER A 71 -12.73 -1.64 4.06
CA SER A 71 -12.77 -1.57 5.52
C SER A 71 -14.07 -0.95 6.03
N LEU A 72 -14.52 0.14 5.39
CA LEU A 72 -15.80 0.76 5.75
C LEU A 72 -16.97 -0.19 5.54
N LEU A 73 -17.05 -0.80 4.35
CA LEU A 73 -18.17 -1.68 4.00
C LEU A 73 -18.23 -2.91 4.88
N VAL A 74 -17.07 -3.46 5.24
CA VAL A 74 -17.02 -4.67 6.07
C VAL A 74 -17.40 -4.37 7.51
N HIS A 75 -17.06 -3.19 8.05
CA HIS A 75 -17.39 -2.85 9.43
C HIS A 75 -18.86 -2.55 9.67
N ILE A 76 -19.58 -2.02 8.66
CA ILE A 76 -20.98 -1.62 8.83
C ILE A 76 -21.87 -2.75 9.34
N PRO A 77 -21.87 -3.98 8.76
CA PRO A 77 -22.71 -5.07 9.24
C PRO A 77 -22.37 -5.55 10.65
N PHE A 78 -21.19 -5.24 11.15
CA PHE A 78 -20.70 -5.72 12.44
C PHE A 78 -20.77 -4.68 13.55
N TYR A 79 -21.57 -3.62 13.35
CA TYR A 79 -21.67 -2.51 14.31
C TYR A 79 -22.02 -3.00 15.73
N ASN A 80 -22.97 -3.94 15.85
CA ASN A 80 -23.42 -4.46 17.14
C ASN A 80 -22.80 -5.83 17.49
N SER A 81 -21.70 -6.19 16.84
CA SER A 81 -21.04 -7.48 17.08
C SER A 81 -20.25 -7.48 18.39
N SER A 82 -19.98 -8.67 18.92
CA SER A 82 -19.16 -8.84 20.11
C SER A 82 -17.71 -8.42 19.87
N GLU A 83 -16.97 -8.19 20.95
CA GLU A 83 -15.54 -7.85 20.87
C GLU A 83 -14.72 -8.94 20.16
N ASP A 84 -15.06 -10.22 20.39
CA ASP A 84 -14.37 -11.33 19.77
C ASP A 84 -14.53 -11.31 18.25
N VAL A 85 -15.76 -11.06 17.76
CA VAL A 85 -16.02 -10.95 16.32
C VAL A 85 -15.27 -9.76 15.73
N LEU A 86 -15.30 -8.60 16.39
CA LEU A 86 -14.58 -7.42 15.93
C LEU A 86 -13.07 -7.65 15.90
N THR A 87 -12.52 -8.35 16.88
CA THR A 87 -11.09 -8.69 16.92
C THR A 87 -10.71 -9.58 15.74
N ILE A 88 -11.50 -10.61 15.45
CA ILE A 88 -11.27 -11.50 14.31
C ILE A 88 -11.34 -10.70 12.99
N LEU A 89 -12.33 -9.83 12.87
CA LEU A 89 -12.50 -8.98 11.70
C LEU A 89 -11.26 -8.09 11.47
N SER A 90 -10.75 -7.46 12.54
CA SER A 90 -9.55 -6.64 12.47
C SER A 90 -8.32 -7.42 12.05
N ILE A 91 -8.15 -8.64 12.57
CA ILE A 91 -7.04 -9.52 12.20
C ILE A 91 -7.11 -9.87 10.71
N VAL A 92 -8.29 -10.21 10.20
CA VAL A 92 -8.50 -10.53 8.79
C VAL A 92 -8.16 -9.32 7.91
N LEU A 93 -8.64 -8.14 8.28
CA LEU A 93 -8.36 -6.90 7.54
C LEU A 93 -6.87 -6.55 7.54
N CYS A 94 -6.21 -6.66 8.68
CA CYS A 94 -4.76 -6.41 8.76
C CYS A 94 -3.97 -7.38 7.87
N SER A 95 -4.35 -8.65 7.87
CA SER A 95 -3.74 -9.66 7.01
C SER A 95 -3.92 -9.31 5.53
N LEU A 96 -5.13 -8.89 5.15
CA LEU A 96 -5.44 -8.47 3.79
C LEU A 96 -4.59 -7.26 3.38
N GLN A 97 -4.45 -6.29 4.28
CA GLN A 97 -3.64 -5.10 4.03
C GLN A 97 -2.16 -5.44 3.83
N CYS A 98 -1.62 -6.35 4.64
CA CYS A 98 -0.24 -6.82 4.48
C CYS A 98 -0.04 -7.53 3.14
N VAL A 99 -0.97 -8.41 2.76
CA VAL A 99 -0.92 -9.10 1.47
C VAL A 99 -0.96 -8.09 0.32
N SER A 100 -1.76 -7.04 0.44
CA SER A 100 -1.85 -5.98 -0.57
C SER A 100 -0.52 -5.28 -0.79
N LEU A 101 0.24 -5.04 0.29
CA LEU A 101 1.58 -4.45 0.17
C LEU A 101 2.53 -5.35 -0.60
N PHE A 102 2.51 -6.66 -0.32
CA PHE A 102 3.32 -7.63 -1.07
C PHE A 102 2.90 -7.68 -2.54
N VAL A 103 1.61 -7.61 -2.83
CA VAL A 103 1.10 -7.56 -4.21
C VAL A 103 1.61 -6.30 -4.91
N CYS A 104 1.62 -5.16 -4.24
CA CYS A 104 2.15 -3.91 -4.78
C CYS A 104 3.62 -4.08 -5.19
N VAL A 105 4.45 -4.64 -4.31
CA VAL A 105 5.86 -4.90 -4.59
C VAL A 105 6.01 -5.87 -5.76
N PHE A 106 5.24 -6.96 -5.76
CA PHE A 106 5.30 -7.97 -6.82
C PHE A 106 4.97 -7.36 -8.19
N LEU A 107 3.89 -6.58 -8.27
CA LEU A 107 3.47 -5.95 -9.53
C LEU A 107 4.51 -4.93 -10.00
N THR A 108 5.07 -4.15 -9.09
CA THR A 108 6.11 -3.17 -9.43
C THR A 108 7.35 -3.86 -9.97
N GLU A 109 7.80 -4.93 -9.30
CA GLU A 109 8.97 -5.70 -9.74
C GLU A 109 8.75 -6.35 -11.10
N LYS A 110 7.55 -6.90 -11.34
CA LYS A 110 7.21 -7.52 -12.61
C LYS A 110 7.29 -6.53 -13.76
N LYS A 111 6.74 -5.33 -13.58
CA LYS A 111 6.81 -4.27 -14.61
C LYS A 111 8.23 -3.77 -14.80
N LEU A 112 8.96 -3.61 -13.71
CA LEU A 112 10.34 -3.15 -13.73
C LEU A 112 11.26 -4.14 -14.46
N LYS A 113 11.07 -5.42 -14.20
CA LYS A 113 11.83 -6.49 -14.86
C LYS A 113 11.58 -6.50 -16.38
N LYS A 114 10.33 -6.36 -16.81
CA LYS A 114 9.99 -6.23 -18.24
C LYS A 114 10.70 -5.03 -18.87
N ARG A 115 10.73 -3.91 -18.18
CA ARG A 115 11.37 -2.70 -18.67
C ARG A 115 12.89 -2.86 -18.80
N VAL A 116 13.51 -3.54 -17.84
CA VAL A 116 14.95 -3.86 -17.88
C VAL A 116 15.27 -4.79 -19.05
N ASP A 117 14.43 -5.80 -19.30
CA ASP A 117 14.63 -6.75 -20.38
C ASP A 117 14.49 -6.10 -21.77
N LEU A 118 13.77 -4.98 -21.88
CA LEU A 118 13.58 -4.24 -23.11
C LEU A 118 14.74 -3.28 -23.44
N ILE A 119 15.61 -3.06 -22.49
CA ILE A 119 16.79 -2.20 -22.64
C ILE A 119 18.02 -3.06 -22.92
#